data_204dc059eeb358eecdefbbb934b0b94d
#
_entry.id   204dc059eeb358eecdefbbb934b0b94d
#
_cell.length_a   1.000
_cell.length_b   1.000
_cell.length_c   1.000
_cell.angle_alpha   90.00
_cell.angle_beta   90.00
_cell.angle_gamma   90.00
#
_symmetry.space_group_name_H-M   'P 1'
#
loop_
_entity.id
_entity.type
_entity.pdbx_description
1 polymer ?
#
loop_
_entity_poly.entity_id
_entity_poly.type
_entity_poly.pdbx_seq_one_letter_code
_entity_poly.pdbx_strand_id
1 'polypeptide(L)'
;MIKTIVQTLGAAMLLAGAAVSQAAEPPAAPKAPPVATSSGVLNYGEYGRPTTLDPITNNDMIAMRITELVFNGLVGIDNKQQIAPELAESWDMAADGLVYTFRLRKDVRWHARPGEEPRPFTADDVVFTYKIMMHPKTITPLKVRYEFIDEVKKLDSHTVRFTLKRPIMNALPKFTFKIIPEFGPTNSAYLARDDAFVQKPIGTGPYQYRETTANGEIVLEANPHYFKGAPKIARFVAKPFADQNIMNQALMYNNIDMSVLVNPRNVPEIQGDKRLRLQPYNALSYSFFGYNVRNPQLADARVRKAFTLAINRSEMLNAFFNNQGAVISGPFAPGSWAYNLDVKPLPYNPGEAEKLLGQAGFKKGSDGIMAKDGKKLVLSLKVPIAQESEATKRVVLAFKNYLQRIGVQANVEFLEWQAWKEAVFLTHDFDIMFASWVFDDSADISSLFHSAEIGAWRNNFGGYSNQEVDSLLVESKLTLDHEKRRTIYRKLHEMLAEENPYTFLWTLTNYAAYHKKVRGVQIHPYKFFSYADTWYIGEAEGKPETAGAADKK
;
A
#
# COMPACT_ATOMS: atom_id res chain seq x y z
N MET A 1 18.99 56.65 -32.82
CA MET A 1 18.87 57.98 -32.18
C MET A 1 18.57 57.67 -30.71
N ILE A 2 19.59 57.65 -29.80
CA ILE A 2 20.06 58.83 -29.05
C ILE A 2 18.93 59.26 -28.09
N LYS A 3 19.05 59.26 -26.79
CA LYS A 3 20.04 59.54 -25.74
C LYS A 3 19.36 59.21 -24.39
N THR A 4 20.00 58.48 -23.49
CA THR A 4 20.65 59.00 -22.28
C THR A 4 19.86 60.05 -21.45
N ILE A 5 19.44 59.69 -20.22
CA ILE A 5 19.52 60.58 -19.06
C ILE A 5 19.97 59.74 -17.86
N VAL A 6 21.14 60.15 -17.32
CA VAL A 6 21.71 59.81 -16.02
C VAL A 6 21.39 60.96 -15.06
N GLN A 7 21.10 60.66 -13.81
CA GLN A 7 21.42 61.43 -12.60
C GLN A 7 20.39 61.08 -11.52
N THR A 8 20.66 60.79 -10.33
CA THR A 8 21.67 60.87 -9.30
C THR A 8 20.95 60.85 -7.95
N LEU A 9 21.63 60.30 -6.97
CA LEU A 9 21.51 60.54 -5.53
C LEU A 9 20.49 59.76 -4.73
N GLY A 10 21.02 58.98 -3.82
CA GLY A 10 20.80 59.05 -2.40
C GLY A 10 21.35 57.83 -1.67
N ALA A 11 22.59 58.00 -1.14
CA ALA A 11 23.13 57.05 -0.17
C ALA A 11 22.33 57.08 1.11
N ALA A 12 21.74 55.97 1.51
CA ALA A 12 21.29 55.71 2.87
C ALA A 12 21.98 54.43 3.36
N MET A 13 23.03 54.59 4.14
CA MET A 13 23.60 53.52 4.95
C MET A 13 22.56 53.08 5.95
N LEU A 14 22.07 51.85 5.77
CA LEU A 14 21.36 51.11 6.82
C LEU A 14 22.30 50.01 7.30
N LEU A 15 22.82 50.17 8.49
CA LEU A 15 23.49 49.14 9.27
C LEU A 15 22.52 47.95 9.47
N ALA A 16 22.70 46.91 8.69
CA ALA A 16 22.10 45.63 8.99
C ALA A 16 23.01 44.89 9.96
N GLY A 17 22.62 44.92 11.24
CA GLY A 17 23.24 44.08 12.26
C GLY A 17 23.13 42.62 11.87
N ALA A 18 24.28 41.95 11.73
CA ALA A 18 24.37 40.52 11.61
C ALA A 18 23.85 39.88 12.92
N ALA A 19 22.62 39.43 12.93
CA ALA A 19 22.13 38.51 13.95
C ALA A 19 22.86 37.18 13.74
N VAL A 20 23.89 36.93 14.50
CA VAL A 20 24.49 35.60 14.66
C VAL A 20 23.43 34.74 15.32
N SER A 21 22.76 33.92 14.50
CA SER A 21 21.93 32.83 14.99
C SER A 21 22.85 31.85 15.71
N GLN A 22 22.81 31.85 17.04
CA GLN A 22 23.38 30.76 17.83
C GLN A 22 22.64 29.49 17.42
N ALA A 23 23.30 28.61 16.68
CA ALA A 23 22.86 27.25 16.48
C ALA A 23 22.71 26.60 17.86
N ALA A 24 21.49 26.23 18.23
CA ALA A 24 21.25 25.44 19.42
C ALA A 24 22.07 24.14 19.31
N GLU A 25 22.83 23.83 20.36
CA GLU A 25 23.51 22.56 20.49
C GLU A 25 22.49 21.43 20.24
N PRO A 26 22.84 20.43 19.41
CA PRO A 26 21.96 19.29 19.22
C PRO A 26 21.76 18.60 20.57
N PRO A 27 20.52 18.17 20.90
CA PRO A 27 20.26 17.47 22.15
C PRO A 27 21.19 16.26 22.23
N ALA A 28 21.80 16.06 23.39
CA ALA A 28 22.69 14.94 23.66
C ALA A 28 22.04 13.64 23.22
N ALA A 29 22.78 12.81 22.49
CA ALA A 29 22.31 11.51 22.02
C ALA A 29 21.71 10.74 23.21
N PRO A 30 20.49 10.20 23.09
CA PRO A 30 19.90 9.43 24.17
C PRO A 30 20.83 8.27 24.53
N LYS A 31 21.20 8.16 25.82
CA LYS A 31 21.92 6.99 26.34
C LYS A 31 21.15 5.74 25.91
N ALA A 32 21.88 4.77 25.37
CA ALA A 32 21.31 3.49 25.00
C ALA A 32 20.46 2.97 26.18
N PRO A 33 19.19 2.62 25.94
CA PRO A 33 18.34 2.10 27.01
C PRO A 33 19.00 0.81 27.55
N PRO A 34 18.82 0.49 28.83
CA PRO A 34 19.29 -0.77 29.39
C PRO A 34 18.73 -1.91 28.55
N VAL A 35 19.57 -2.91 28.26
CA VAL A 35 19.22 -4.10 27.47
C VAL A 35 17.98 -4.73 28.11
N ALA A 36 16.80 -4.47 27.55
CA ALA A 36 15.58 -5.09 28.01
C ALA A 36 15.70 -6.60 27.71
N THR A 37 15.55 -7.43 28.75
CA THR A 37 15.54 -8.89 28.57
C THR A 37 14.31 -9.26 27.73
N SER A 38 14.52 -9.56 26.46
CA SER A 38 13.47 -10.06 25.57
C SER A 38 12.95 -11.39 26.13
N SER A 39 11.62 -11.55 26.21
CA SER A 39 11.00 -12.76 26.75
C SER A 39 9.80 -13.20 25.92
N GLY A 40 9.50 -14.48 25.94
CA GLY A 40 8.34 -15.07 25.29
C GLY A 40 8.51 -15.30 23.78
N VAL A 41 7.53 -16.01 23.23
CA VAL A 41 7.43 -16.37 21.82
C VAL A 41 6.10 -15.85 21.29
N LEU A 42 6.12 -15.14 20.16
CA LEU A 42 4.94 -14.80 19.39
C LEU A 42 4.78 -15.78 18.22
N ASN A 43 3.74 -16.61 18.27
CA ASN A 43 3.37 -17.49 17.17
C ASN A 43 2.39 -16.76 16.26
N TYR A 44 2.83 -16.41 15.07
CA TYR A 44 2.08 -15.70 14.07
C TYR A 44 1.60 -16.64 12.97
N GLY A 45 0.29 -16.66 12.68
CA GLY A 45 -0.28 -17.41 11.57
C GLY A 45 -0.27 -16.60 10.28
N GLU A 46 0.27 -17.21 9.22
CA GLU A 46 0.29 -16.62 7.87
C GLU A 46 -0.43 -17.55 6.89
N TYR A 47 -1.28 -16.97 6.03
CA TYR A 47 -1.96 -17.72 4.97
C TYR A 47 -1.03 -17.90 3.76
N GLY A 48 -0.35 -19.04 3.70
CA GLY A 48 0.64 -19.38 2.68
C GLY A 48 2.08 -19.28 3.16
N ARG A 49 3.00 -19.41 2.22
CA ARG A 49 4.45 -19.33 2.44
C ARG A 49 5.04 -18.20 1.59
N PRO A 50 6.07 -17.48 2.08
CA PRO A 50 6.76 -16.51 1.23
C PRO A 50 7.50 -17.25 0.12
N THR A 51 7.56 -16.63 -1.05
CA THR A 51 8.33 -17.17 -2.19
C THR A 51 9.84 -17.01 -1.99
N THR A 52 10.23 -16.00 -1.20
CA THR A 52 11.63 -15.68 -0.86
C THR A 52 11.66 -14.84 0.41
N LEU A 53 12.82 -14.79 1.08
CA LEU A 53 13.07 -13.86 2.20
C LEU A 53 13.99 -12.70 1.79
N ASP A 54 14.30 -12.57 0.52
CA ASP A 54 15.08 -11.48 -0.02
C ASP A 54 14.20 -10.26 -0.33
N PRO A 55 14.51 -9.07 0.18
CA PRO A 55 13.70 -7.87 0.00
C PRO A 55 13.82 -7.24 -1.40
N ILE A 56 14.81 -7.65 -2.21
CA ILE A 56 15.05 -7.08 -3.54
C ILE A 56 14.19 -7.78 -4.60
N THR A 57 14.08 -9.10 -4.54
CA THR A 57 13.39 -9.89 -5.57
C THR A 57 11.98 -10.33 -5.19
N ASN A 58 11.56 -10.10 -3.94
CA ASN A 58 10.21 -10.47 -3.50
C ASN A 58 9.13 -9.68 -4.24
N ASN A 59 7.99 -10.32 -4.47
CA ASN A 59 6.83 -9.74 -5.13
C ASN A 59 5.50 -10.19 -4.49
N ASP A 60 5.56 -10.81 -3.30
CA ASP A 60 4.38 -11.27 -2.58
C ASP A 60 4.27 -10.60 -1.19
N MET A 61 3.01 -10.44 -0.75
CA MET A 61 2.69 -9.75 0.51
C MET A 61 3.20 -10.51 1.75
N ILE A 62 3.36 -11.83 1.68
CA ILE A 62 3.84 -12.66 2.80
C ILE A 62 5.32 -12.39 2.99
N ALA A 63 6.10 -12.46 1.90
CA ALA A 63 7.51 -12.12 1.91
C ALA A 63 7.74 -10.69 2.41
N MET A 64 6.94 -9.73 1.93
CA MET A 64 7.03 -8.32 2.36
C MET A 64 6.82 -8.17 3.87
N ARG A 65 5.83 -8.87 4.46
CA ARG A 65 5.59 -8.82 5.91
C ARG A 65 6.76 -9.38 6.71
N ILE A 66 7.31 -10.52 6.31
CA ILE A 66 8.44 -11.14 7.04
C ILE A 66 9.72 -10.31 6.88
N THR A 67 10.00 -9.82 5.66
CA THR A 67 11.18 -8.98 5.42
C THR A 67 11.11 -7.64 6.13
N GLU A 68 9.91 -7.14 6.47
CA GLU A 68 9.71 -5.95 7.31
C GLU A 68 10.34 -6.12 8.70
N LEU A 69 10.31 -7.33 9.27
CA LEU A 69 10.93 -7.65 10.56
C LEU A 69 12.47 -7.74 10.48
N VAL A 70 13.00 -8.07 9.30
CA VAL A 70 14.43 -8.38 9.13
C VAL A 70 15.22 -7.20 8.59
N PHE A 71 14.61 -6.32 7.78
CA PHE A 71 15.31 -5.26 7.05
C PHE A 71 14.72 -3.88 7.32
N ASN A 72 15.58 -2.86 7.20
CA ASN A 72 15.19 -1.45 7.24
C ASN A 72 15.45 -0.76 5.90
N GLY A 73 14.74 0.36 5.66
CA GLY A 73 15.00 1.29 4.58
C GLY A 73 15.81 2.50 5.07
N LEU A 74 16.14 3.43 4.16
CA LEU A 74 16.75 4.70 4.55
C LEU A 74 15.78 5.53 5.40
N VAL A 75 14.52 5.55 5.01
CA VAL A 75 13.43 6.18 5.74
C VAL A 75 12.29 5.19 5.96
N GLY A 76 11.53 5.41 7.00
CA GLY A 76 10.31 4.68 7.33
C GLY A 76 9.06 5.54 7.13
N ILE A 77 7.89 4.96 7.43
CA ILE A 77 6.61 5.65 7.46
C ILE A 77 6.02 5.47 8.86
N ASP A 78 5.65 6.55 9.52
CA ASP A 78 5.06 6.52 10.84
C ASP A 78 3.55 6.21 10.83
N ASN A 79 2.94 6.12 12.02
CA ASN A 79 1.51 5.84 12.19
C ASN A 79 0.59 6.95 11.67
N LYS A 80 1.14 8.13 11.39
CA LYS A 80 0.44 9.25 10.75
C LYS A 80 0.66 9.29 9.23
N GLN A 81 1.29 8.25 8.67
CA GLN A 81 1.68 8.16 7.27
C GLN A 81 2.68 9.24 6.83
N GLN A 82 3.51 9.71 7.79
CA GLN A 82 4.57 10.68 7.52
C GLN A 82 5.92 9.96 7.43
N ILE A 83 6.83 10.54 6.64
CA ILE A 83 8.19 10.03 6.54
C ILE A 83 8.92 10.23 7.86
N ALA A 84 9.53 9.15 8.35
CA ALA A 84 10.28 9.12 9.59
C ALA A 84 11.72 8.61 9.36
N PRO A 85 12.69 9.08 10.15
CA PRO A 85 14.05 8.54 10.14
C PRO A 85 14.08 7.03 10.41
N GLU A 86 14.93 6.29 9.62
CA GLU A 86 15.19 4.88 9.85
C GLU A 86 16.71 4.63 9.80
N LEU A 87 17.29 4.08 8.74
CA LEU A 87 18.75 3.97 8.59
C LEU A 87 19.41 5.32 8.33
N ALA A 88 18.70 6.29 7.76
CA ALA A 88 19.11 7.69 7.73
C ALA A 88 18.51 8.43 8.91
N GLU A 89 19.33 9.17 9.64
CA GLU A 89 18.89 10.05 10.75
C GLU A 89 18.34 11.38 10.26
N SER A 90 18.81 11.84 9.08
CA SER A 90 18.36 13.08 8.42
C SER A 90 18.66 13.05 6.94
N TRP A 91 18.06 13.98 6.20
CA TRP A 91 18.29 14.18 4.77
C TRP A 91 18.08 15.62 4.36
N ASP A 92 18.76 16.01 3.27
CA ASP A 92 18.57 17.29 2.58
C ASP A 92 18.07 17.01 1.15
N MET A 93 17.22 17.89 0.67
CA MET A 93 16.74 17.89 -0.71
C MET A 93 17.14 19.21 -1.36
N ALA A 94 17.78 19.13 -2.53
CA ALA A 94 18.10 20.33 -3.32
C ALA A 94 16.79 21.01 -3.81
N ALA A 95 16.85 22.33 -3.99
CA ALA A 95 15.67 23.13 -4.36
C ALA A 95 15.03 22.73 -5.71
N ASP A 96 15.80 22.13 -6.60
CA ASP A 96 15.35 21.61 -7.90
C ASP A 96 14.67 20.21 -7.78
N GLY A 97 14.70 19.59 -6.58
CA GLY A 97 14.15 18.27 -6.35
C GLY A 97 14.91 17.12 -7.01
N LEU A 98 16.13 17.38 -7.54
CA LEU A 98 16.94 16.38 -8.25
C LEU A 98 17.93 15.66 -7.34
N VAL A 99 18.34 16.25 -6.24
CA VAL A 99 19.41 15.70 -5.39
C VAL A 99 18.89 15.51 -3.97
N TYR A 100 19.06 14.28 -3.45
CA TYR A 100 18.76 13.89 -2.09
C TYR A 100 20.04 13.42 -1.41
N THR A 101 20.40 14.03 -0.28
CA THR A 101 21.59 13.65 0.50
C THR A 101 21.13 13.12 1.85
N PHE A 102 21.39 11.85 2.13
CA PHE A 102 21.04 11.18 3.37
C PHE A 102 22.26 11.08 4.28
N ARG A 103 22.10 11.46 5.56
CA ARG A 103 23.06 11.21 6.64
C ARG A 103 22.65 9.94 7.35
N LEU A 104 23.53 8.95 7.32
CA LEU A 104 23.27 7.63 7.83
C LEU A 104 23.62 7.53 9.32
N ARG A 105 22.88 6.73 10.05
CA ARG A 105 23.14 6.42 11.45
C ARG A 105 24.48 5.70 11.60
N LYS A 106 25.19 5.99 12.69
CA LYS A 106 26.48 5.37 13.02
C LYS A 106 26.37 4.19 13.99
N ASP A 107 25.21 4.04 14.63
CA ASP A 107 24.91 3.05 15.65
C ASP A 107 24.20 1.80 15.10
N VAL A 108 24.01 1.70 13.79
CA VAL A 108 23.38 0.55 13.14
C VAL A 108 24.40 -0.54 12.84
N ARG A 109 24.01 -1.77 13.15
CA ARG A 109 24.80 -2.98 12.86
C ARG A 109 23.96 -4.01 12.12
N TRP A 110 24.61 -4.74 11.24
CA TRP A 110 24.02 -5.90 10.57
C TRP A 110 23.83 -7.05 11.56
N HIS A 111 22.82 -7.88 11.35
CA HIS A 111 22.64 -9.11 12.10
C HIS A 111 23.91 -9.96 12.02
N ALA A 112 24.34 -10.49 13.15
CA ALA A 112 25.52 -11.37 13.20
C ALA A 112 25.15 -12.79 12.80
N ARG A 113 26.04 -13.45 12.04
CA ARG A 113 25.99 -14.89 11.91
C ARG A 113 26.45 -15.52 13.23
N PRO A 114 26.03 -16.76 13.54
CA PRO A 114 26.50 -17.44 14.72
C PRO A 114 28.04 -17.48 14.79
N GLY A 115 28.62 -16.93 15.87
CA GLY A 115 30.08 -16.86 16.07
C GLY A 115 30.79 -15.67 15.39
N GLU A 116 30.05 -14.79 14.70
CA GLU A 116 30.60 -13.56 14.11
C GLU A 116 30.21 -12.32 14.91
N GLU A 117 31.06 -11.30 14.91
CA GLU A 117 30.71 -9.98 15.44
C GLU A 117 29.84 -9.21 14.43
N PRO A 118 28.83 -8.44 14.93
CA PRO A 118 27.99 -7.63 14.07
C PRO A 118 28.79 -6.56 13.32
N ARG A 119 28.70 -6.53 12.00
CA ARG A 119 29.36 -5.52 11.17
C ARG A 119 28.59 -4.21 11.16
N PRO A 120 29.29 -3.05 11.07
CA PRO A 120 28.63 -1.75 10.96
C PRO A 120 27.92 -1.60 9.61
N PHE A 121 26.79 -0.90 9.60
CA PHE A 121 26.12 -0.43 8.41
C PHE A 121 26.82 0.83 7.88
N THR A 122 27.01 0.95 6.57
CA THR A 122 27.68 2.08 5.93
C THR A 122 27.01 2.48 4.61
N ALA A 123 27.48 3.58 4.03
CA ALA A 123 27.07 4.06 2.72
C ALA A 123 27.42 3.08 1.58
N ASP A 124 28.40 2.20 1.77
CA ASP A 124 28.74 1.16 0.78
C ASP A 124 27.58 0.18 0.58
N ASP A 125 26.89 -0.21 1.66
CA ASP A 125 25.72 -1.08 1.60
C ASP A 125 24.56 -0.44 0.80
N VAL A 126 24.38 0.87 0.93
CA VAL A 126 23.34 1.60 0.18
C VAL A 126 23.65 1.61 -1.31
N VAL A 127 24.90 1.96 -1.67
CA VAL A 127 25.36 1.98 -3.06
C VAL A 127 25.30 0.55 -3.65
N PHE A 128 25.72 -0.44 -2.89
CA PHE A 128 25.65 -1.85 -3.27
C PHE A 128 24.21 -2.30 -3.54
N THR A 129 23.27 -1.99 -2.63
CA THR A 129 21.86 -2.35 -2.78
C THR A 129 21.30 -1.81 -4.09
N TYR A 130 21.52 -0.53 -4.40
CA TYR A 130 21.05 0.07 -5.64
C TYR A 130 21.69 -0.60 -6.86
N LYS A 131 23.00 -0.84 -6.83
CA LYS A 131 23.74 -1.52 -7.91
C LYS A 131 23.16 -2.91 -8.20
N ILE A 132 22.96 -3.72 -7.17
CA ILE A 132 22.34 -5.06 -7.28
C ILE A 132 20.94 -4.97 -7.85
N MET A 133 20.12 -4.07 -7.33
CA MET A 133 18.73 -3.89 -7.74
C MET A 133 18.62 -3.51 -9.23
N MET A 134 19.52 -2.65 -9.72
CA MET A 134 19.49 -2.17 -11.11
C MET A 134 20.25 -3.06 -12.08
N HIS A 135 20.99 -4.07 -11.61
CA HIS A 135 21.79 -4.93 -12.49
C HIS A 135 20.88 -5.74 -13.45
N PRO A 136 21.24 -5.83 -14.77
CA PRO A 136 20.39 -6.51 -15.77
C PRO A 136 20.01 -7.95 -15.42
N LYS A 137 20.90 -8.71 -14.79
CA LYS A 137 20.67 -10.10 -14.40
C LYS A 137 19.82 -10.28 -13.13
N THR A 138 19.69 -9.26 -12.28
CA THR A 138 18.79 -9.33 -11.11
C THR A 138 17.34 -9.24 -11.62
N ILE A 139 16.54 -10.27 -11.37
CA ILE A 139 15.12 -10.30 -11.75
C ILE A 139 14.31 -9.74 -10.58
N THR A 140 13.90 -8.48 -10.70
CA THR A 140 13.18 -7.77 -9.65
C THR A 140 12.13 -6.81 -10.22
N PRO A 141 10.96 -6.67 -9.57
CA PRO A 141 9.98 -5.65 -9.93
C PRO A 141 10.48 -4.22 -9.60
N LEU A 142 11.51 -4.09 -8.78
CA LEU A 142 12.01 -2.80 -8.31
C LEU A 142 12.71 -1.98 -9.39
N LYS A 143 13.27 -2.62 -10.44
CA LYS A 143 13.95 -1.90 -11.54
C LYS A 143 13.09 -0.79 -12.13
N VAL A 144 11.89 -1.13 -12.58
CA VAL A 144 10.96 -0.15 -13.19
C VAL A 144 10.55 0.90 -12.17
N ARG A 145 10.37 0.49 -10.92
CA ARG A 145 9.96 1.37 -9.82
C ARG A 145 11.02 2.42 -9.46
N TYR A 146 12.32 2.10 -9.65
CA TYR A 146 13.45 2.96 -9.26
C TYR A 146 14.34 3.43 -10.43
N GLU A 147 13.92 3.22 -11.68
CA GLU A 147 14.63 3.68 -12.88
C GLU A 147 14.76 5.20 -12.97
N PHE A 148 14.01 5.95 -12.19
CA PHE A 148 14.08 7.41 -12.10
C PHE A 148 15.35 7.91 -11.40
N ILE A 149 16.06 7.05 -10.65
CA ILE A 149 17.34 7.37 -10.05
C ILE A 149 18.42 7.28 -11.13
N ASP A 150 19.21 8.32 -11.27
CA ASP A 150 20.33 8.39 -12.20
C ASP A 150 21.61 7.84 -11.58
N GLU A 151 21.95 8.35 -10.41
CA GLU A 151 23.18 7.98 -9.70
C GLU A 151 22.95 7.83 -8.20
N VAL A 152 23.65 6.87 -7.58
CA VAL A 152 23.80 6.75 -6.13
C VAL A 152 25.28 6.79 -5.80
N LYS A 153 25.71 7.80 -5.04
CA LYS A 153 27.12 8.07 -4.76
C LYS A 153 27.37 8.16 -3.25
N LYS A 154 28.34 7.38 -2.78
CA LYS A 154 28.92 7.54 -1.45
C LYS A 154 29.73 8.84 -1.42
N LEU A 155 29.47 9.71 -0.45
CA LEU A 155 30.27 10.90 -0.17
C LEU A 155 31.30 10.64 0.91
N ASP A 156 30.90 9.92 1.95
CA ASP A 156 31.74 9.37 3.01
C ASP A 156 31.11 8.10 3.57
N SER A 157 31.66 7.53 4.64
CA SER A 157 31.16 6.25 5.21
C SER A 157 29.71 6.32 5.72
N HIS A 158 29.18 7.53 6.00
CA HIS A 158 27.84 7.72 6.56
C HIS A 158 27.03 8.79 5.82
N THR A 159 27.44 9.15 4.59
CA THR A 159 26.71 10.09 3.75
C THR A 159 26.59 9.55 2.34
N VAL A 160 25.35 9.45 1.85
CA VAL A 160 25.04 8.97 0.51
C VAL A 160 24.18 10.00 -0.22
N ARG A 161 24.48 10.21 -1.51
CA ARG A 161 23.75 11.10 -2.40
C ARG A 161 23.04 10.31 -3.48
N PHE A 162 21.77 10.63 -3.69
CA PHE A 162 20.97 10.17 -4.82
C PHE A 162 20.74 11.34 -5.76
N THR A 163 21.03 11.13 -7.04
CA THR A 163 20.69 12.06 -8.12
C THR A 163 19.58 11.45 -8.95
N LEU A 164 18.54 12.23 -9.24
CA LEU A 164 17.37 11.78 -9.99
C LEU A 164 17.47 12.29 -11.45
N LYS A 165 17.00 11.52 -12.42
CA LYS A 165 16.92 11.90 -13.84
C LYS A 165 15.94 13.04 -14.08
N ARG A 166 14.95 13.18 -13.22
CA ARG A 166 13.93 14.24 -13.23
C ARG A 166 13.39 14.42 -11.82
N PRO A 167 12.87 15.59 -11.47
CA PRO A 167 12.20 15.77 -10.19
C PRO A 167 11.03 14.79 -10.06
N ILE A 168 10.98 14.12 -8.92
CA ILE A 168 9.87 13.24 -8.55
C ILE A 168 9.17 13.86 -7.38
N MET A 169 7.89 14.11 -7.57
CA MET A 169 7.06 14.58 -6.49
C MET A 169 6.96 13.52 -5.39
N ASN A 170 7.10 13.99 -4.13
CA ASN A 170 7.06 13.09 -2.98
C ASN A 170 8.02 11.90 -3.13
N ALA A 171 9.28 12.17 -3.51
CA ALA A 171 10.27 11.12 -3.72
C ALA A 171 10.69 10.41 -2.42
N LEU A 172 10.60 11.07 -1.26
CA LEU A 172 11.03 10.50 0.02
C LEU A 172 10.41 9.14 0.35
N PRO A 173 9.09 8.89 0.17
CA PRO A 173 8.52 7.56 0.35
C PRO A 173 9.15 6.49 -0.55
N LYS A 174 9.75 6.86 -1.67
CA LYS A 174 10.44 5.92 -2.54
C LYS A 174 11.72 5.35 -1.91
N PHE A 175 12.33 6.05 -0.96
CA PHE A 175 13.54 5.60 -0.25
C PHE A 175 13.25 4.65 0.94
N THR A 176 12.04 4.10 1.01
CA THR A 176 11.68 3.06 1.98
C THR A 176 12.09 1.64 1.52
N PHE A 177 12.71 1.48 0.35
CA PHE A 177 13.22 0.18 -0.07
C PHE A 177 14.26 -0.34 0.91
N LYS A 178 14.25 -1.65 1.12
CA LYS A 178 15.11 -2.28 2.12
C LYS A 178 16.55 -2.32 1.64
N ILE A 179 17.49 -2.05 2.54
CA ILE A 179 18.93 -2.12 2.26
C ILE A 179 19.44 -3.52 2.60
N ILE A 180 20.34 -4.04 1.76
CA ILE A 180 21.02 -5.33 1.95
C ILE A 180 22.54 -5.11 2.15
N PRO A 181 23.22 -5.97 2.92
CA PRO A 181 24.65 -5.83 3.17
C PRO A 181 25.50 -6.20 1.94
N GLU A 182 26.57 -5.45 1.70
CA GLU A 182 27.51 -5.75 0.62
C GLU A 182 28.12 -7.15 0.74
N PHE A 183 28.33 -7.62 1.95
CA PHE A 183 28.89 -8.95 2.26
C PHE A 183 27.85 -10.08 2.31
N GLY A 184 26.55 -9.79 2.10
CA GLY A 184 25.46 -10.76 2.21
C GLY A 184 25.37 -11.71 1.02
N PRO A 185 25.14 -11.20 -0.19
CA PRO A 185 25.08 -12.00 -1.41
C PRO A 185 26.42 -12.64 -1.76
N THR A 186 26.35 -13.86 -2.29
CA THR A 186 27.54 -14.59 -2.76
C THR A 186 28.19 -13.92 -3.97
N ASN A 187 27.36 -13.30 -4.82
CA ASN A 187 27.81 -12.57 -6.00
C ASN A 187 27.64 -11.06 -5.77
N SER A 188 28.76 -10.34 -5.80
CA SER A 188 28.77 -8.88 -5.61
C SER A 188 28.26 -8.07 -6.80
N ALA A 189 27.93 -8.70 -7.93
CA ALA A 189 27.44 -8.02 -9.11
C ALA A 189 25.92 -8.05 -9.25
N TYR A 190 25.28 -9.18 -8.97
CA TYR A 190 23.84 -9.37 -9.07
C TYR A 190 23.32 -10.40 -8.08
N LEU A 191 22.03 -10.35 -7.75
CA LEU A 191 21.40 -11.33 -6.85
C LEU A 191 20.74 -12.44 -7.66
N ALA A 192 21.28 -13.65 -7.53
CA ALA A 192 20.70 -14.85 -8.12
C ALA A 192 19.57 -15.40 -7.22
N ARG A 193 18.58 -16.07 -7.82
CA ARG A 193 17.44 -16.64 -7.06
C ARG A 193 17.84 -17.76 -6.12
N ASP A 194 18.94 -18.44 -6.40
CA ASP A 194 19.52 -19.55 -5.62
C ASP A 194 20.66 -19.11 -4.70
N ASP A 195 20.90 -17.79 -4.58
CA ASP A 195 21.91 -17.27 -3.67
C ASP A 195 21.57 -17.64 -2.22
N ALA A 196 22.58 -18.03 -1.46
CA ALA A 196 22.44 -18.40 -0.05
C ALA A 196 21.83 -17.28 0.80
N PHE A 197 22.08 -16.02 0.47
CA PHE A 197 21.49 -14.85 1.12
C PHE A 197 19.95 -14.82 1.00
N VAL A 198 19.41 -15.29 -0.14
CA VAL A 198 17.97 -15.35 -0.38
C VAL A 198 17.25 -16.27 0.61
N GLN A 199 17.94 -17.33 1.06
CA GLN A 199 17.39 -18.31 2.02
C GLN A 199 17.71 -17.98 3.47
N LYS A 200 18.82 -17.30 3.72
CA LYS A 200 19.31 -16.94 5.06
C LYS A 200 19.63 -15.44 5.12
N PRO A 201 18.61 -14.60 5.15
CA PRO A 201 18.77 -13.16 5.04
C PRO A 201 19.48 -12.57 6.25
N ILE A 202 20.32 -11.57 5.99
CA ILE A 202 21.01 -10.76 7.01
C ILE A 202 20.52 -9.34 6.83
N GLY A 203 19.89 -8.78 7.84
CA GLY A 203 19.33 -7.43 7.84
C GLY A 203 19.81 -6.58 9.01
N THR A 204 19.16 -5.44 9.17
CA THR A 204 19.37 -4.50 10.28
C THR A 204 18.15 -4.38 11.18
N GLY A 205 17.09 -5.14 10.87
CA GLY A 205 15.78 -5.03 11.47
C GLY A 205 15.69 -5.47 12.93
N PRO A 206 14.49 -5.33 13.53
CA PRO A 206 14.26 -5.71 14.93
C PRO A 206 14.42 -7.21 15.19
N TYR A 207 14.24 -8.06 14.18
CA TYR A 207 14.39 -9.50 14.31
C TYR A 207 15.38 -10.04 13.29
N GLN A 208 16.21 -10.99 13.71
CA GLN A 208 17.18 -11.70 12.89
C GLN A 208 16.68 -13.10 12.51
N TYR A 209 16.90 -13.51 11.28
CA TYR A 209 16.55 -14.84 10.80
C TYR A 209 17.40 -15.90 11.51
N ARG A 210 16.77 -16.99 11.94
CA ARG A 210 17.44 -18.17 12.51
C ARG A 210 17.34 -19.38 11.61
N GLU A 211 16.11 -19.79 11.31
CA GLU A 211 15.89 -20.98 10.50
C GLU A 211 14.50 -20.99 9.85
N THR A 212 14.38 -21.80 8.83
CA THR A 212 13.09 -22.28 8.33
C THR A 212 12.99 -23.75 8.68
N THR A 213 12.00 -24.13 9.48
CA THR A 213 11.81 -25.51 9.94
C THR A 213 11.36 -26.44 8.80
N ALA A 214 11.41 -27.75 9.00
CA ALA A 214 10.90 -28.74 8.04
C ALA A 214 9.41 -28.52 7.68
N ASN A 215 8.61 -27.97 8.62
CA ASN A 215 7.21 -27.62 8.41
C ASN A 215 7.04 -26.27 7.66
N GLY A 216 8.14 -25.57 7.38
CA GLY A 216 8.15 -24.28 6.71
C GLY A 216 7.84 -23.10 7.64
N GLU A 217 7.91 -23.27 8.94
CA GLU A 217 7.84 -22.17 9.90
C GLU A 217 9.12 -21.34 9.84
N ILE A 218 9.00 -20.04 9.82
CA ILE A 218 10.13 -19.11 9.83
C ILE A 218 10.35 -18.64 11.26
N VAL A 219 11.51 -18.93 11.80
CA VAL A 219 11.91 -18.57 13.16
C VAL A 219 12.82 -17.35 13.10
N LEU A 220 12.38 -16.28 13.75
CA LEU A 220 13.16 -15.07 13.92
C LEU A 220 13.44 -14.85 15.41
N GLU A 221 14.62 -14.33 15.75
CA GLU A 221 14.99 -13.96 17.11
C GLU A 221 15.20 -12.45 17.24
N ALA A 222 14.90 -11.91 18.41
CA ALA A 222 15.11 -10.49 18.70
C ALA A 222 16.56 -10.08 18.43
N ASN A 223 16.75 -8.96 17.74
CA ASN A 223 18.04 -8.34 17.55
C ASN A 223 18.42 -7.53 18.80
N PRO A 224 19.37 -7.96 19.62
CA PRO A 224 19.74 -7.23 20.84
C PRO A 224 20.43 -5.89 20.55
N HIS A 225 20.93 -5.72 19.32
CA HIS A 225 21.64 -4.51 18.86
C HIS A 225 20.77 -3.62 17.98
N TYR A 226 19.44 -3.80 18.00
CA TYR A 226 18.54 -2.97 17.19
C TYR A 226 18.64 -1.50 17.60
N PHE A 227 18.87 -0.63 16.64
CA PHE A 227 19.14 0.80 16.90
C PHE A 227 17.98 1.59 17.52
N LYS A 228 16.74 1.06 17.47
CA LYS A 228 15.56 1.60 18.17
C LYS A 228 15.33 0.96 19.54
N GLY A 229 16.24 0.08 19.98
CA GLY A 229 16.13 -0.72 21.18
C GLY A 229 15.73 -2.16 20.87
N ALA A 230 16.22 -3.11 21.68
CA ALA A 230 15.93 -4.54 21.49
C ALA A 230 14.42 -4.80 21.59
N PRO A 231 13.84 -5.62 20.69
CA PRO A 231 12.46 -6.06 20.81
C PRO A 231 12.18 -6.75 22.14
N LYS A 232 11.01 -6.55 22.70
CA LYS A 232 10.62 -7.15 23.99
C LYS A 232 10.21 -8.62 23.85
N ILE A 233 9.78 -9.08 22.67
CA ILE A 233 9.47 -10.48 22.38
C ILE A 233 10.74 -11.16 21.89
N ALA A 234 11.15 -12.26 22.55
CA ALA A 234 12.41 -12.94 22.24
C ALA A 234 12.40 -13.66 20.89
N ARG A 235 11.27 -14.26 20.53
CA ARG A 235 11.11 -15.00 19.27
C ARG A 235 9.81 -14.66 18.57
N PHE A 236 9.90 -14.53 17.26
CA PHE A 236 8.78 -14.39 16.35
C PHE A 236 8.76 -15.61 15.42
N VAL A 237 7.70 -16.42 15.48
CA VAL A 237 7.56 -17.63 14.67
C VAL A 237 6.41 -17.47 13.70
N ALA A 238 6.71 -17.33 12.41
CA ALA A 238 5.69 -17.28 11.37
C ALA A 238 5.34 -18.71 10.91
N LYS A 239 4.10 -19.12 11.17
CA LYS A 239 3.56 -20.45 10.87
C LYS A 239 2.69 -20.39 9.63
N PRO A 240 3.02 -21.11 8.55
CA PRO A 240 2.25 -21.11 7.32
C PRO A 240 1.01 -22.01 7.43
N PHE A 241 -0.12 -21.54 6.93
CA PHE A 241 -1.37 -22.28 6.80
C PHE A 241 -1.81 -22.31 5.34
N ALA A 242 -2.27 -23.46 4.87
CA ALA A 242 -2.82 -23.60 3.52
C ALA A 242 -4.28 -23.16 3.43
N ASP A 243 -5.00 -23.11 4.56
CA ASP A 243 -6.40 -22.72 4.65
C ASP A 243 -6.60 -21.69 5.76
N GLN A 244 -7.34 -20.64 5.43
CA GLN A 244 -7.58 -19.52 6.35
C GLN A 244 -8.53 -19.90 7.51
N ASN A 245 -9.45 -20.83 7.31
CA ASN A 245 -10.34 -21.29 8.39
C ASN A 245 -9.56 -22.12 9.40
N ILE A 246 -8.64 -22.97 8.92
CA ILE A 246 -7.73 -23.74 9.80
C ILE A 246 -6.85 -22.77 10.60
N MET A 247 -6.32 -21.72 9.97
CA MET A 247 -5.55 -20.68 10.66
C MET A 247 -6.39 -19.97 11.75
N ASN A 248 -7.64 -19.62 11.44
CA ASN A 248 -8.54 -19.00 12.42
C ASN A 248 -8.87 -19.96 13.59
N GLN A 249 -9.08 -21.25 13.32
CA GLN A 249 -9.22 -22.26 14.38
C GLN A 249 -7.96 -22.37 15.23
N ALA A 250 -6.76 -22.36 14.63
CA ALA A 250 -5.51 -22.39 15.35
C ALA A 250 -5.38 -21.19 16.31
N LEU A 251 -5.86 -20.00 15.92
CA LEU A 251 -5.93 -18.84 16.80
C LEU A 251 -6.88 -19.09 17.99
N MET A 252 -8.07 -19.60 17.73
CA MET A 252 -9.07 -19.86 18.77
C MET A 252 -8.63 -20.95 19.75
N TYR A 253 -7.85 -21.93 19.31
CA TYR A 253 -7.28 -23.01 20.15
C TYR A 253 -5.91 -22.68 20.75
N ASN A 254 -5.44 -21.42 20.67
CA ASN A 254 -4.14 -20.95 21.19
C ASN A 254 -2.91 -21.61 20.55
N ASN A 255 -3.03 -22.20 19.36
CA ASN A 255 -1.89 -22.76 18.61
C ASN A 255 -1.06 -21.66 17.90
N ILE A 256 -1.69 -20.50 17.68
CA ILE A 256 -1.05 -19.25 17.27
C ILE A 256 -1.55 -18.11 18.16
N ASP A 257 -0.77 -17.05 18.25
CA ASP A 257 -1.07 -15.89 19.10
C ASP A 257 -1.69 -14.74 18.31
N MET A 258 -1.46 -14.72 17.01
CA MET A 258 -1.87 -13.63 16.13
C MET A 258 -2.06 -14.10 14.69
N SER A 259 -3.03 -13.50 14.01
CA SER A 259 -3.23 -13.56 12.57
C SER A 259 -3.47 -12.16 12.02
N VAL A 260 -2.87 -11.83 10.87
CA VAL A 260 -3.05 -10.52 10.21
C VAL A 260 -4.35 -10.42 9.44
N LEU A 261 -4.93 -11.55 9.03
CA LEU A 261 -6.10 -11.58 8.16
C LEU A 261 -7.11 -12.62 8.66
N VAL A 262 -8.19 -12.13 9.23
CA VAL A 262 -9.33 -12.94 9.64
C VAL A 262 -10.29 -13.09 8.46
N ASN A 263 -10.76 -14.32 8.22
CA ASN A 263 -11.84 -14.52 7.26
C ASN A 263 -13.08 -13.74 7.72
N PRO A 264 -13.73 -12.92 6.88
CA PRO A 264 -14.91 -12.15 7.21
C PRO A 264 -16.03 -12.95 7.89
N ARG A 265 -16.18 -14.23 7.55
CA ARG A 265 -17.18 -15.12 8.15
C ARG A 265 -16.91 -15.46 9.62
N ASN A 266 -15.62 -15.46 10.01
CA ASN A 266 -15.20 -15.79 11.38
C ASN A 266 -15.10 -14.55 12.28
N VAL A 267 -15.25 -13.33 11.75
CA VAL A 267 -15.20 -12.10 12.54
C VAL A 267 -16.16 -12.10 13.72
N PRO A 268 -17.47 -12.47 13.58
CA PRO A 268 -18.38 -12.47 14.71
C PRO A 268 -17.96 -13.45 15.83
N GLU A 269 -17.45 -14.62 15.46
CA GLU A 269 -17.00 -15.65 16.41
C GLU A 269 -15.76 -15.17 17.18
N ILE A 270 -14.76 -14.64 16.48
CA ILE A 270 -13.53 -14.11 17.09
C ILE A 270 -13.85 -12.90 17.97
N GLN A 271 -14.77 -12.03 17.54
CA GLN A 271 -15.20 -10.87 18.32
C GLN A 271 -15.91 -11.27 19.62
N GLY A 272 -16.61 -12.40 19.62
CA GLY A 272 -17.26 -12.98 20.81
C GLY A 272 -16.29 -13.62 21.81
N ASP A 273 -15.07 -13.96 21.40
CA ASP A 273 -14.08 -14.59 22.28
C ASP A 273 -13.39 -13.56 23.17
N LYS A 274 -13.66 -13.63 24.49
CA LYS A 274 -13.10 -12.70 25.48
C LYS A 274 -11.57 -12.74 25.58
N ARG A 275 -10.92 -13.80 25.11
CA ARG A 275 -9.44 -13.96 25.12
C ARG A 275 -8.78 -13.20 23.98
N LEU A 276 -9.55 -12.94 22.90
CA LEU A 276 -9.03 -12.35 21.67
C LEU A 276 -9.34 -10.84 21.61
N ARG A 277 -8.55 -10.17 20.81
CA ARG A 277 -8.77 -8.79 20.36
C ARG A 277 -8.83 -8.79 18.86
N LEU A 278 -9.86 -8.18 18.30
CA LEU A 278 -10.03 -7.96 16.87
C LEU A 278 -9.67 -6.49 16.58
N GLN A 279 -8.75 -6.28 15.66
CA GLN A 279 -8.30 -4.94 15.27
C GLN A 279 -8.55 -4.71 13.79
N PRO A 280 -9.44 -3.77 13.43
CA PRO A 280 -9.67 -3.40 12.04
C PRO A 280 -8.49 -2.60 11.49
N TYR A 281 -8.21 -2.79 10.19
CA TYR A 281 -7.33 -1.93 9.40
C TYR A 281 -7.84 -1.89 7.95
N ASN A 282 -7.58 -0.78 7.26
CA ASN A 282 -8.09 -0.62 5.91
C ASN A 282 -7.37 -1.56 4.94
N ALA A 283 -8.14 -2.27 4.10
CA ALA A 283 -7.58 -2.91 2.93
C ALA A 283 -7.02 -1.83 1.99
N LEU A 284 -5.90 -2.15 1.37
CA LEU A 284 -5.21 -1.24 0.44
C LEU A 284 -5.70 -1.41 -0.99
N SER A 285 -6.93 -1.83 -1.15
CA SER A 285 -7.52 -2.09 -2.46
C SER A 285 -8.97 -1.66 -2.50
N TYR A 286 -9.43 -1.38 -3.69
CA TYR A 286 -10.85 -1.21 -3.97
C TYR A 286 -11.28 -2.07 -5.14
N SER A 287 -12.52 -2.55 -5.10
CA SER A 287 -13.14 -3.30 -6.19
C SER A 287 -14.00 -2.39 -7.05
N PHE A 288 -14.11 -2.71 -8.33
CA PHE A 288 -14.86 -1.91 -9.29
C PHE A 288 -15.33 -2.71 -10.50
N PHE A 289 -16.33 -2.20 -11.18
CA PHE A 289 -16.63 -2.55 -12.57
C PHE A 289 -16.08 -1.44 -13.48
N GLY A 290 -15.18 -1.79 -14.39
CA GLY A 290 -14.60 -0.88 -15.38
C GLY A 290 -15.30 -0.98 -16.71
N TYR A 291 -15.40 0.14 -17.43
CA TYR A 291 -16.12 0.25 -18.70
C TYR A 291 -15.17 0.51 -19.86
N ASN A 292 -15.40 -0.17 -20.98
CA ASN A 292 -14.74 0.15 -22.24
C ASN A 292 -15.49 1.28 -22.96
N VAL A 293 -15.02 2.51 -22.81
CA VAL A 293 -15.68 3.68 -23.39
C VAL A 293 -15.51 3.79 -24.92
N ARG A 294 -14.70 2.91 -25.52
CA ARG A 294 -14.62 2.75 -26.99
C ARG A 294 -15.89 2.14 -27.56
N ASN A 295 -16.66 1.39 -26.73
CA ASN A 295 -17.98 0.91 -27.12
C ASN A 295 -18.94 2.12 -27.17
N PRO A 296 -19.56 2.43 -28.35
CA PRO A 296 -20.47 3.59 -28.47
C PRO A 296 -21.64 3.56 -27.50
N GLN A 297 -22.09 2.39 -27.03
CA GLN A 297 -23.17 2.27 -26.05
C GLN A 297 -22.71 2.68 -24.63
N LEU A 298 -21.41 2.64 -24.35
CA LEU A 298 -20.81 3.01 -23.06
C LEU A 298 -20.05 4.34 -23.08
N ALA A 299 -19.93 4.98 -24.25
CA ALA A 299 -19.22 6.25 -24.38
C ALA A 299 -19.91 7.38 -23.58
N ASP A 300 -21.25 7.36 -23.51
CA ASP A 300 -22.03 8.34 -22.77
C ASP A 300 -21.94 8.09 -21.25
N ALA A 301 -21.44 9.09 -20.50
CA ALA A 301 -21.30 9.00 -19.04
C ALA A 301 -22.63 8.73 -18.32
N ARG A 302 -23.77 9.19 -18.89
CA ARG A 302 -25.11 8.94 -18.33
C ARG A 302 -25.45 7.45 -18.27
N VAL A 303 -25.00 6.66 -19.25
CA VAL A 303 -25.18 5.20 -19.27
C VAL A 303 -24.37 4.56 -18.14
N ARG A 304 -23.12 4.94 -17.98
CA ARG A 304 -22.24 4.40 -16.92
C ARG A 304 -22.73 4.80 -15.52
N LYS A 305 -23.20 6.05 -15.37
CA LYS A 305 -23.83 6.54 -14.14
C LYS A 305 -25.13 5.80 -13.82
N ALA A 306 -25.93 5.47 -14.84
CA ALA A 306 -27.13 4.66 -14.68
C ALA A 306 -26.79 3.26 -14.09
N PHE A 307 -25.72 2.63 -14.56
CA PHE A 307 -25.30 1.32 -14.01
C PHE A 307 -24.87 1.42 -12.55
N THR A 308 -24.19 2.50 -12.17
CA THR A 308 -23.82 2.76 -10.76
C THR A 308 -25.04 2.98 -9.87
N LEU A 309 -26.06 3.73 -10.35
CA LEU A 309 -27.32 3.95 -9.62
C LEU A 309 -28.21 2.70 -9.55
N ALA A 310 -28.09 1.81 -10.53
CA ALA A 310 -28.90 0.59 -10.59
C ALA A 310 -28.54 -0.46 -9.54
N ILE A 311 -27.36 -0.38 -8.90
CA ILE A 311 -26.88 -1.41 -7.98
C ILE A 311 -26.93 -0.95 -6.53
N ASN A 312 -27.46 -1.80 -5.66
CA ASN A 312 -27.45 -1.55 -4.21
C ASN A 312 -26.13 -2.03 -3.60
N ARG A 313 -25.09 -1.17 -3.70
CA ARG A 313 -23.74 -1.49 -3.22
C ARG A 313 -23.69 -1.77 -1.72
N SER A 314 -24.48 -1.05 -0.94
CA SER A 314 -24.55 -1.24 0.52
C SER A 314 -25.18 -2.59 0.90
N GLU A 315 -26.24 -3.01 0.21
CA GLU A 315 -26.85 -4.32 0.39
C GLU A 315 -25.88 -5.45 0.00
N MET A 316 -25.18 -5.29 -1.13
CA MET A 316 -24.16 -6.25 -1.59
C MET A 316 -23.01 -6.35 -0.57
N LEU A 317 -22.52 -5.23 -0.04
CA LEU A 317 -21.47 -5.19 0.97
C LEU A 317 -21.92 -5.90 2.26
N ASN A 318 -23.16 -5.67 2.69
CA ASN A 318 -23.74 -6.36 3.84
C ASN A 318 -23.87 -7.87 3.59
N ALA A 319 -24.48 -8.26 2.48
CA ALA A 319 -24.79 -9.67 2.18
C ALA A 319 -23.56 -10.55 1.92
N PHE A 320 -22.50 -9.98 1.34
CA PHE A 320 -21.32 -10.75 0.91
C PHE A 320 -20.11 -10.57 1.84
N PHE A 321 -20.06 -9.46 2.59
CA PHE A 321 -18.90 -9.09 3.41
C PHE A 321 -19.30 -8.64 4.84
N ASN A 322 -20.53 -8.90 5.29
CA ASN A 322 -21.03 -8.57 6.64
C ASN A 322 -20.79 -7.09 7.02
N ASN A 323 -20.96 -6.15 6.08
CA ASN A 323 -20.66 -4.73 6.25
C ASN A 323 -19.18 -4.41 6.57
N GLN A 324 -18.26 -5.35 6.30
CA GLN A 324 -16.84 -5.13 6.55
C GLN A 324 -16.19 -4.35 5.42
N GLY A 325 -16.43 -3.05 5.41
CA GLY A 325 -15.90 -2.16 4.40
C GLY A 325 -16.68 -0.85 4.31
N ALA A 326 -16.32 -0.06 3.32
CA ALA A 326 -17.00 1.19 3.01
C ALA A 326 -17.25 1.30 1.50
N VAL A 327 -18.46 1.63 1.09
CA VAL A 327 -18.77 2.00 -0.30
C VAL A 327 -18.04 3.29 -0.63
N ILE A 328 -17.35 3.33 -1.77
CA ILE A 328 -16.54 4.48 -2.18
C ILE A 328 -17.13 5.20 -3.39
N SER A 329 -16.75 6.47 -3.55
CA SER A 329 -17.19 7.33 -4.64
C SER A 329 -16.15 7.55 -5.74
N GLY A 330 -14.90 7.07 -5.54
CA GLY A 330 -13.82 7.30 -6.50
C GLY A 330 -12.59 6.44 -6.21
N PRO A 331 -11.47 6.67 -6.90
CA PRO A 331 -10.30 5.80 -6.92
C PRO A 331 -9.35 5.95 -5.72
N PHE A 332 -9.79 6.55 -4.63
CA PHE A 332 -8.96 6.80 -3.45
C PHE A 332 -9.49 6.06 -2.22
N ALA A 333 -8.61 5.71 -1.29
CA ALA A 333 -9.02 5.11 -0.03
C ALA A 333 -9.70 6.15 0.88
N PRO A 334 -10.86 5.84 1.48
CA PRO A 334 -11.43 6.67 2.53
C PRO A 334 -10.41 6.87 3.66
N GLY A 335 -10.25 8.12 4.10
CA GLY A 335 -9.23 8.48 5.09
C GLY A 335 -7.86 8.83 4.53
N SER A 336 -7.60 8.60 3.22
CA SER A 336 -6.41 9.16 2.56
C SER A 336 -6.56 10.67 2.38
N TRP A 337 -5.45 11.37 2.31
CA TRP A 337 -5.41 12.81 2.04
C TRP A 337 -6.03 13.20 0.69
N ALA A 338 -6.04 12.29 -0.27
CA ALA A 338 -6.56 12.48 -1.63
C ALA A 338 -8.09 12.28 -1.72
N TYR A 339 -8.71 11.63 -0.72
CA TYR A 339 -10.15 11.35 -0.75
C TYR A 339 -10.96 12.62 -0.46
N ASN A 340 -11.87 12.97 -1.36
CA ASN A 340 -12.82 14.06 -1.15
C ASN A 340 -14.07 13.55 -0.41
N LEU A 341 -14.20 13.88 0.87
CA LEU A 341 -15.32 13.47 1.70
C LEU A 341 -16.65 14.13 1.30
N ASP A 342 -16.62 15.21 0.51
CA ASP A 342 -17.82 15.90 0.02
C ASP A 342 -18.46 15.12 -1.14
N VAL A 343 -17.67 14.32 -1.87
CA VAL A 343 -18.14 13.45 -2.94
C VAL A 343 -18.74 12.17 -2.35
N LYS A 344 -20.04 12.14 -2.21
CA LYS A 344 -20.75 10.97 -1.64
C LYS A 344 -20.93 9.88 -2.70
N PRO A 345 -20.88 8.60 -2.31
CA PRO A 345 -21.26 7.50 -3.20
C PRO A 345 -22.69 7.68 -3.71
N LEU A 346 -22.92 7.49 -5.01
CA LEU A 346 -24.27 7.54 -5.59
C LEU A 346 -25.20 6.54 -4.88
N PRO A 347 -26.41 6.92 -4.51
CA PRO A 347 -27.38 6.04 -3.86
C PRO A 347 -27.93 5.00 -4.84
N TYR A 348 -28.49 3.91 -4.32
CA TYR A 348 -29.28 2.99 -5.12
C TYR A 348 -30.57 3.68 -5.57
N ASN A 349 -30.74 3.86 -6.87
CA ASN A 349 -31.92 4.49 -7.47
C ASN A 349 -32.17 3.97 -8.90
N PRO A 350 -32.80 2.79 -9.03
CA PRO A 350 -33.06 2.19 -10.36
C PRO A 350 -34.00 3.03 -11.22
N GLY A 351 -34.90 3.81 -10.63
CA GLY A 351 -35.79 4.71 -11.38
C GLY A 351 -35.02 5.85 -12.06
N GLU A 352 -34.07 6.47 -11.36
CA GLU A 352 -33.18 7.47 -11.97
C GLU A 352 -32.23 6.84 -12.99
N ALA A 353 -31.80 5.59 -12.77
CA ALA A 353 -31.00 4.84 -13.74
C ALA A 353 -31.76 4.65 -15.07
N GLU A 354 -33.00 4.21 -15.03
CA GLU A 354 -33.84 4.07 -16.24
C GLU A 354 -34.07 5.42 -16.94
N LYS A 355 -34.27 6.49 -16.18
CA LYS A 355 -34.42 7.86 -16.72
C LYS A 355 -33.13 8.31 -17.44
N LEU A 356 -31.95 8.10 -16.87
CA LEU A 356 -30.68 8.43 -17.52
C LEU A 356 -30.46 7.63 -18.80
N LEU A 357 -30.81 6.34 -18.83
CA LEU A 357 -30.80 5.55 -20.06
C LEU A 357 -31.74 6.14 -21.12
N GLY A 358 -32.93 6.55 -20.72
CA GLY A 358 -33.88 7.27 -21.61
C GLY A 358 -33.30 8.57 -22.16
N GLN A 359 -32.66 9.39 -21.33
CA GLN A 359 -31.97 10.63 -21.73
C GLN A 359 -30.79 10.38 -22.67
N ALA A 360 -30.13 9.21 -22.55
CA ALA A 360 -29.06 8.76 -23.44
C ALA A 360 -29.60 8.20 -24.77
N GLY A 361 -30.94 8.17 -24.95
CA GLY A 361 -31.61 7.77 -26.19
C GLY A 361 -32.04 6.29 -26.21
N PHE A 362 -31.92 5.55 -25.11
CA PHE A 362 -32.39 4.18 -25.04
C PHE A 362 -33.88 4.10 -24.75
N LYS A 363 -34.55 3.12 -25.35
CA LYS A 363 -35.96 2.79 -25.12
C LYS A 363 -36.11 1.32 -24.80
N LYS A 364 -37.02 1.00 -23.88
CA LYS A 364 -37.28 -0.38 -23.48
C LYS A 364 -38.09 -1.10 -24.58
N GLY A 365 -37.52 -2.19 -25.09
CA GLY A 365 -38.20 -3.04 -26.09
C GLY A 365 -39.31 -3.90 -25.48
N SER A 366 -40.08 -4.59 -26.35
CA SER A 366 -41.14 -5.53 -25.91
C SER A 366 -40.61 -6.72 -25.10
N ASP A 367 -39.34 -7.05 -25.27
CA ASP A 367 -38.62 -8.08 -24.50
C ASP A 367 -38.02 -7.56 -23.17
N GLY A 368 -38.31 -6.30 -22.84
CA GLY A 368 -37.81 -5.65 -21.64
C GLY A 368 -36.36 -5.15 -21.72
N ILE A 369 -35.66 -5.36 -22.84
CA ILE A 369 -34.28 -4.91 -23.02
C ILE A 369 -34.25 -3.49 -23.59
N MET A 370 -33.38 -2.64 -23.05
CA MET A 370 -33.10 -1.30 -23.57
C MET A 370 -32.42 -1.37 -24.94
N ALA A 371 -32.86 -0.55 -25.88
CA ALA A 371 -32.30 -0.47 -27.22
C ALA A 371 -32.18 0.98 -27.67
N LYS A 372 -31.15 1.27 -28.48
CA LYS A 372 -30.92 2.56 -29.13
C LYS A 372 -30.53 2.30 -30.58
N ASP A 373 -31.12 3.02 -31.53
CA ASP A 373 -30.82 2.89 -32.96
C ASP A 373 -30.90 1.44 -33.47
N GLY A 374 -31.91 0.69 -32.99
CA GLY A 374 -32.11 -0.74 -33.32
C GLY A 374 -31.16 -1.72 -32.64
N LYS A 375 -30.17 -1.24 -31.89
CA LYS A 375 -29.21 -2.10 -31.17
C LYS A 375 -29.62 -2.25 -29.71
N LYS A 376 -29.82 -3.51 -29.28
CA LYS A 376 -30.08 -3.85 -27.88
C LYS A 376 -28.85 -3.59 -27.00
N LEU A 377 -29.07 -3.17 -25.76
CA LEU A 377 -28.02 -2.98 -24.77
C LEU A 377 -27.67 -4.33 -24.13
N VAL A 378 -26.85 -5.08 -24.86
CA VAL A 378 -26.34 -6.41 -24.49
C VAL A 378 -24.82 -6.32 -24.43
N LEU A 379 -24.25 -6.54 -23.27
CA LEU A 379 -22.86 -6.25 -22.97
C LEU A 379 -22.14 -7.50 -22.47
N SER A 380 -20.89 -7.68 -22.88
CA SER A 380 -19.99 -8.67 -22.29
C SER A 380 -19.47 -8.19 -20.93
N LEU A 381 -19.38 -9.10 -19.96
CA LEU A 381 -18.80 -8.82 -18.64
C LEU A 381 -17.69 -9.83 -18.36
N LYS A 382 -16.45 -9.44 -18.50
CA LYS A 382 -15.27 -10.31 -18.32
C LYS A 382 -14.75 -10.25 -16.90
N VAL A 383 -14.58 -11.42 -16.30
CA VAL A 383 -14.23 -11.59 -14.88
C VAL A 383 -13.05 -12.55 -14.78
N PRO A 384 -11.97 -12.20 -14.06
CA PRO A 384 -10.87 -13.15 -13.88
C PRO A 384 -11.28 -14.25 -12.90
N ILE A 385 -11.00 -15.50 -13.26
CA ILE A 385 -10.96 -16.60 -12.30
C ILE A 385 -9.64 -16.46 -11.53
N ALA A 386 -9.55 -15.41 -10.72
CA ALA A 386 -8.46 -15.28 -9.78
C ALA A 386 -8.91 -15.93 -8.49
N GLN A 387 -8.29 -17.05 -8.13
CA GLN A 387 -8.44 -17.67 -6.82
C GLN A 387 -9.90 -17.64 -6.34
N GLU A 388 -10.67 -18.56 -6.79
CA GLU A 388 -12.08 -18.88 -6.53
C GLU A 388 -12.70 -18.23 -5.28
N SER A 389 -12.86 -16.92 -5.30
CA SER A 389 -13.62 -16.24 -4.26
C SER A 389 -15.09 -16.37 -4.61
N GLU A 390 -15.82 -17.23 -3.92
CA GLU A 390 -17.28 -17.31 -3.99
C GLU A 390 -17.93 -15.93 -3.82
N ALA A 391 -17.30 -15.05 -3.04
CA ALA A 391 -17.74 -13.67 -2.88
C ALA A 391 -17.68 -12.89 -4.20
N THR A 392 -16.61 -13.02 -4.98
CA THR A 392 -16.49 -12.39 -6.31
C THR A 392 -17.57 -12.87 -7.26
N LYS A 393 -17.82 -14.19 -7.33
CA LYS A 393 -18.91 -14.72 -8.16
C LYS A 393 -20.26 -14.13 -7.77
N ARG A 394 -20.56 -14.06 -6.47
CA ARG A 394 -21.82 -13.47 -5.96
C ARG A 394 -21.95 -11.98 -6.31
N VAL A 395 -20.87 -11.20 -6.17
CA VAL A 395 -20.83 -9.78 -6.54
C VAL A 395 -21.17 -9.59 -8.01
N VAL A 396 -20.53 -10.34 -8.89
CA VAL A 396 -20.71 -10.25 -10.34
C VAL A 396 -22.12 -10.69 -10.77
N LEU A 397 -22.64 -11.77 -10.21
CA LEU A 397 -24.00 -12.23 -10.50
C LEU A 397 -25.07 -11.27 -9.96
N ALA A 398 -24.85 -10.67 -8.80
CA ALA A 398 -25.73 -9.62 -8.28
C ALA A 398 -25.72 -8.38 -9.20
N PHE A 399 -24.56 -7.94 -9.68
CA PHE A 399 -24.44 -6.84 -10.64
C PHE A 399 -25.23 -7.14 -11.91
N LYS A 400 -25.04 -8.30 -12.52
CA LYS A 400 -25.83 -8.77 -13.68
C LYS A 400 -27.34 -8.65 -13.42
N ASN A 401 -27.81 -9.17 -12.27
CA ASN A 401 -29.23 -9.16 -11.92
C ASN A 401 -29.78 -7.75 -11.72
N TYR A 402 -29.00 -6.84 -11.11
CA TYR A 402 -29.37 -5.44 -10.98
C TYR A 402 -29.48 -4.75 -12.34
N LEU A 403 -28.54 -4.95 -13.25
CA LEU A 403 -28.60 -4.40 -14.59
C LEU A 403 -29.82 -4.92 -15.37
N GLN A 404 -30.16 -6.21 -15.23
CA GLN A 404 -31.33 -6.79 -15.89
C GLN A 404 -32.64 -6.10 -15.48
N ARG A 405 -32.76 -5.65 -14.23
CA ARG A 405 -33.94 -4.93 -13.74
C ARG A 405 -34.20 -3.62 -14.48
N ILE A 406 -33.15 -2.94 -14.92
CA ILE A 406 -33.21 -1.69 -15.69
C ILE A 406 -33.14 -1.93 -17.21
N GLY A 407 -33.32 -3.20 -17.66
CA GLY A 407 -33.36 -3.56 -19.08
C GLY A 407 -31.99 -3.70 -19.75
N VAL A 408 -30.90 -3.90 -19.00
CA VAL A 408 -29.57 -4.10 -19.54
C VAL A 408 -29.19 -5.59 -19.39
N GLN A 409 -28.83 -6.23 -20.47
CA GLN A 409 -28.37 -7.62 -20.45
C GLN A 409 -26.84 -7.67 -20.34
N ALA A 410 -26.31 -8.32 -19.29
CA ALA A 410 -24.89 -8.58 -19.14
C ALA A 410 -24.59 -10.09 -19.29
N ASN A 411 -23.72 -10.43 -20.22
CA ASN A 411 -23.24 -11.78 -20.47
C ASN A 411 -21.92 -11.97 -19.71
N VAL A 412 -21.95 -12.75 -18.63
CA VAL A 412 -20.80 -12.96 -17.76
C VAL A 412 -19.91 -14.08 -18.32
N GLU A 413 -18.62 -13.78 -18.46
CA GLU A 413 -17.58 -14.70 -18.87
C GLU A 413 -16.49 -14.75 -17.79
N PHE A 414 -16.31 -15.92 -17.17
CA PHE A 414 -15.21 -16.15 -16.23
C PHE A 414 -14.01 -16.70 -17.02
N LEU A 415 -12.88 -15.99 -16.96
CA LEU A 415 -11.69 -16.29 -17.74
C LEU A 415 -10.50 -16.59 -16.82
N GLU A 416 -9.67 -17.53 -17.23
CA GLU A 416 -8.35 -17.73 -16.62
C GLU A 416 -7.55 -16.42 -16.63
N TRP A 417 -6.70 -16.23 -15.63
CA TRP A 417 -6.01 -14.96 -15.39
C TRP A 417 -5.26 -14.43 -16.62
N GLN A 418 -4.56 -15.31 -17.36
CA GLN A 418 -3.82 -14.89 -18.54
C GLN A 418 -4.76 -14.49 -19.68
N ALA A 419 -5.80 -15.28 -19.94
CA ALA A 419 -6.81 -14.98 -20.96
C ALA A 419 -7.57 -13.69 -20.65
N TRP A 420 -7.90 -13.46 -19.36
CA TRP A 420 -8.52 -12.22 -18.93
C TRP A 420 -7.59 -11.01 -19.16
N LYS A 421 -6.30 -11.12 -18.82
CA LYS A 421 -5.34 -10.04 -19.09
C LYS A 421 -5.22 -9.71 -20.58
N GLU A 422 -5.19 -10.73 -21.44
CA GLU A 422 -5.13 -10.54 -22.88
C GLU A 422 -6.39 -9.83 -23.40
N ALA A 423 -7.57 -10.26 -22.94
CA ALA A 423 -8.83 -9.64 -23.33
C ALA A 423 -8.92 -8.18 -22.87
N VAL A 424 -8.51 -7.87 -21.63
CA VAL A 424 -8.66 -6.54 -21.05
C VAL A 424 -7.53 -5.58 -21.44
N PHE A 425 -6.26 -6.02 -21.32
CA PHE A 425 -5.11 -5.12 -21.48
C PHE A 425 -4.48 -5.15 -22.87
N LEU A 426 -4.66 -6.23 -23.64
CA LEU A 426 -4.04 -6.34 -24.96
C LEU A 426 -5.04 -6.05 -26.08
N THR A 427 -6.11 -6.80 -26.15
CA THR A 427 -7.08 -6.73 -27.26
C THR A 427 -8.24 -5.78 -27.00
N HIS A 428 -8.48 -5.42 -25.73
CA HIS A 428 -9.60 -4.60 -25.26
C HIS A 428 -10.96 -5.20 -25.67
N ASP A 429 -11.01 -6.54 -25.74
CA ASP A 429 -12.22 -7.33 -26.07
C ASP A 429 -13.09 -7.52 -24.81
N PHE A 430 -13.74 -6.44 -24.38
CA PHE A 430 -14.71 -6.42 -23.29
C PHE A 430 -15.59 -5.18 -23.40
N ASP A 431 -16.78 -5.22 -22.82
CA ASP A 431 -17.62 -4.03 -22.60
C ASP A 431 -17.51 -3.61 -21.14
N ILE A 432 -17.68 -4.56 -20.24
CA ILE A 432 -17.54 -4.37 -18.80
C ILE A 432 -16.51 -5.38 -18.29
N MET A 433 -15.72 -5.00 -17.31
CA MET A 433 -14.83 -5.92 -16.59
C MET A 433 -14.94 -5.72 -15.09
N PHE A 434 -14.64 -6.76 -14.31
CA PHE A 434 -14.50 -6.70 -12.87
C PHE A 434 -13.04 -6.86 -12.47
N ALA A 435 -12.58 -5.98 -11.58
CA ALA A 435 -11.25 -6.08 -10.99
C ALA A 435 -11.16 -5.36 -9.64
N SER A 436 -9.95 -5.42 -9.06
CA SER A 436 -9.56 -4.62 -7.91
C SER A 436 -8.22 -3.96 -8.19
N TRP A 437 -8.08 -2.69 -7.79
CA TRP A 437 -6.81 -2.00 -7.76
C TRP A 437 -6.26 -1.94 -6.34
N VAL A 438 -4.94 -2.07 -6.21
CA VAL A 438 -4.24 -1.82 -4.96
C VAL A 438 -3.81 -0.36 -4.94
N PHE A 439 -4.05 0.33 -3.83
CA PHE A 439 -3.55 1.68 -3.61
C PHE A 439 -2.03 1.63 -3.35
N ASP A 440 -1.33 2.64 -3.82
CA ASP A 440 0.03 2.91 -3.37
C ASP A 440 0.08 4.13 -2.43
N ASP A 441 1.23 4.35 -1.83
CA ASP A 441 1.45 5.46 -0.89
C ASP A 441 1.36 6.83 -1.55
N SER A 442 1.52 6.90 -2.88
CA SER A 442 1.56 8.15 -3.62
C SER A 442 0.19 8.69 -3.98
N ALA A 443 -0.84 7.84 -3.93
CA ALA A 443 -2.17 8.11 -4.47
C ALA A 443 -2.15 8.52 -5.97
N ASP A 444 -1.07 8.24 -6.70
CA ASP A 444 -0.96 8.57 -8.13
C ASP A 444 -1.85 7.65 -8.97
N ILE A 445 -2.89 8.23 -9.54
CA ILE A 445 -3.85 7.54 -10.41
C ILE A 445 -3.62 7.80 -11.91
N SER A 446 -2.50 8.42 -12.27
CA SER A 446 -2.20 8.78 -13.66
C SER A 446 -2.16 7.57 -14.58
N SER A 447 -1.59 6.45 -14.12
CA SER A 447 -1.53 5.23 -14.92
C SER A 447 -2.92 4.66 -15.25
N LEU A 448 -3.95 5.00 -14.45
CA LEU A 448 -5.31 4.48 -14.58
C LEU A 448 -6.20 5.36 -15.48
N PHE A 449 -5.99 6.70 -15.44
CA PHE A 449 -6.95 7.65 -16.02
C PHE A 449 -6.36 8.66 -16.99
N HIS A 450 -5.01 8.81 -17.08
CA HIS A 450 -4.41 9.70 -18.08
C HIS A 450 -4.55 9.11 -19.49
N SER A 451 -4.93 9.93 -20.48
CA SER A 451 -5.15 9.48 -21.86
C SER A 451 -3.89 8.91 -22.53
N ALA A 452 -2.69 9.37 -22.14
CA ALA A 452 -1.42 8.79 -22.61
C ALA A 452 -1.22 7.32 -22.17
N GLU A 453 -1.98 6.86 -21.18
CA GLU A 453 -1.95 5.47 -20.69
C GLU A 453 -3.01 4.58 -21.37
N ILE A 454 -3.59 5.05 -22.48
CA ILE A 454 -4.44 4.24 -23.36
C ILE A 454 -3.54 3.44 -24.30
N GLY A 455 -3.75 2.13 -24.35
CA GLY A 455 -2.99 1.25 -25.25
C GLY A 455 -2.81 -0.16 -24.70
N ALA A 456 -2.23 -1.01 -25.52
CA ALA A 456 -1.95 -2.39 -25.15
C ALA A 456 -1.01 -2.47 -23.94
N TRP A 457 -1.38 -3.31 -22.97
CA TRP A 457 -0.65 -3.53 -21.72
C TRP A 457 -0.51 -2.28 -20.83
N ARG A 458 -1.39 -1.27 -21.01
CA ARG A 458 -1.47 -0.09 -20.17
C ARG A 458 -2.70 -0.14 -19.28
N ASN A 459 -2.66 0.58 -18.15
CA ASN A 459 -3.68 0.47 -17.11
C ASN A 459 -4.95 1.30 -17.40
N ASN A 460 -4.90 2.25 -18.35
CA ASN A 460 -6.11 2.89 -18.85
C ASN A 460 -6.78 2.01 -19.93
N PHE A 461 -7.08 0.77 -19.55
CA PHE A 461 -7.65 -0.27 -20.42
C PHE A 461 -9.04 0.10 -20.97
N GLY A 462 -9.81 0.90 -20.23
CA GLY A 462 -11.16 1.36 -20.64
C GLY A 462 -11.14 2.41 -21.75
N GLY A 463 -9.99 3.01 -22.05
CA GLY A 463 -9.88 4.08 -23.05
C GLY A 463 -10.46 5.41 -22.60
N TYR A 464 -10.56 5.66 -21.29
CA TYR A 464 -11.03 6.92 -20.74
C TYR A 464 -10.10 8.08 -21.15
N SER A 465 -10.68 9.20 -21.59
CA SER A 465 -9.96 10.40 -21.98
C SER A 465 -10.74 11.64 -21.64
N ASN A 466 -10.13 12.53 -20.89
CA ASN A 466 -10.64 13.85 -20.55
C ASN A 466 -9.47 14.80 -20.39
N GLN A 467 -9.44 15.86 -21.19
CA GLN A 467 -8.32 16.81 -21.24
C GLN A 467 -8.10 17.55 -19.90
N GLU A 468 -9.17 17.88 -19.16
CA GLU A 468 -9.07 18.53 -17.86
C GLU A 468 -8.47 17.56 -16.83
N VAL A 469 -8.90 16.29 -16.83
CA VAL A 469 -8.32 15.24 -15.99
C VAL A 469 -6.84 15.05 -16.31
N ASP A 470 -6.47 14.97 -17.58
CA ASP A 470 -5.07 14.85 -18.01
C ASP A 470 -4.22 16.02 -17.49
N SER A 471 -4.73 17.25 -17.63
CA SER A 471 -4.05 18.46 -17.16
C SER A 471 -3.85 18.44 -15.64
N LEU A 472 -4.89 18.09 -14.88
CA LEU A 472 -4.82 17.98 -13.41
C LEU A 472 -3.87 16.88 -12.95
N LEU A 473 -3.83 15.75 -13.65
CA LEU A 473 -2.87 14.67 -13.36
C LEU A 473 -1.42 15.10 -13.57
N VAL A 474 -1.16 15.86 -14.65
CA VAL A 474 0.18 16.45 -14.90
C VAL A 474 0.51 17.50 -13.84
N GLU A 475 -0.42 18.43 -13.56
CA GLU A 475 -0.25 19.48 -12.56
C GLU A 475 0.02 18.88 -11.17
N SER A 476 -0.70 17.83 -10.80
CA SER A 476 -0.52 17.14 -9.52
C SER A 476 0.91 16.63 -9.33
N LYS A 477 1.57 16.17 -10.41
CA LYS A 477 2.96 15.69 -10.38
C LYS A 477 3.98 16.81 -10.26
N LEU A 478 3.65 18.01 -10.68
CA LEU A 478 4.52 19.17 -10.63
C LEU A 478 4.33 20.01 -9.35
N THR A 479 3.23 19.80 -8.62
CA THR A 479 2.87 20.57 -7.43
C THR A 479 3.56 19.99 -6.19
N LEU A 480 4.56 20.66 -5.65
CA LEU A 480 5.28 20.26 -4.43
C LEU A 480 4.47 20.55 -3.15
N ASP A 481 3.68 21.61 -3.14
CA ASP A 481 2.81 22.00 -2.02
C ASP A 481 1.72 20.96 -1.78
N HIS A 482 1.68 20.41 -0.57
CA HIS A 482 0.76 19.32 -0.21
C HIS A 482 -0.72 19.76 -0.26
N GLU A 483 -1.04 20.97 0.22
CA GLU A 483 -2.43 21.44 0.26
C GLU A 483 -2.96 21.80 -1.14
N LYS A 484 -2.13 22.41 -1.97
CA LYS A 484 -2.47 22.65 -3.39
C LYS A 484 -2.72 21.32 -4.11
N ARG A 485 -1.83 20.35 -3.89
CA ARG A 485 -1.98 19.02 -4.48
C ARG A 485 -3.26 18.33 -3.99
N ARG A 486 -3.57 18.42 -2.69
CA ARG A 486 -4.82 17.91 -2.13
C ARG A 486 -6.04 18.50 -2.82
N THR A 487 -6.01 19.80 -3.14
CA THR A 487 -7.09 20.47 -3.89
C THR A 487 -7.23 19.88 -5.30
N ILE A 488 -6.12 19.63 -6.00
CA ILE A 488 -6.13 19.00 -7.33
C ILE A 488 -6.74 17.59 -7.25
N TYR A 489 -6.32 16.77 -6.28
CA TYR A 489 -6.84 15.42 -6.13
C TYR A 489 -8.32 15.36 -5.75
N ARG A 490 -8.79 16.33 -4.95
CA ARG A 490 -10.22 16.46 -4.65
C ARG A 490 -11.03 16.78 -5.91
N LYS A 491 -10.51 17.65 -6.78
CA LYS A 491 -11.13 17.94 -8.07
C LYS A 491 -11.14 16.72 -9.00
N LEU A 492 -10.01 15.99 -9.07
CA LEU A 492 -9.94 14.72 -9.81
C LEU A 492 -10.99 13.72 -9.30
N HIS A 493 -11.18 13.62 -7.99
CA HIS A 493 -12.19 12.75 -7.40
C HIS A 493 -13.61 13.14 -7.85
N GLU A 494 -13.96 14.43 -7.83
CA GLU A 494 -15.26 14.94 -8.29
C GLU A 494 -15.51 14.57 -9.75
N MET A 495 -14.55 14.84 -10.62
CA MET A 495 -14.68 14.57 -12.06
C MET A 495 -14.83 13.08 -12.35
N LEU A 496 -14.02 12.22 -11.74
CA LEU A 496 -14.10 10.78 -11.94
C LEU A 496 -15.38 10.17 -11.35
N ALA A 497 -15.88 10.72 -10.25
CA ALA A 497 -17.18 10.32 -9.69
C ALA A 497 -18.36 10.74 -10.58
N GLU A 498 -18.28 11.90 -11.25
CA GLU A 498 -19.34 12.35 -12.18
C GLU A 498 -19.32 11.57 -13.49
N GLU A 499 -18.15 11.35 -14.09
CA GLU A 499 -18.02 10.68 -15.39
C GLU A 499 -18.12 9.15 -15.32
N ASN A 500 -17.97 8.58 -14.13
CA ASN A 500 -18.10 7.15 -13.89
C ASN A 500 -17.31 6.27 -14.90
N PRO A 501 -16.00 6.47 -15.12
CA PRO A 501 -15.22 5.54 -15.92
C PRO A 501 -15.25 4.13 -15.31
N TYR A 502 -15.47 4.06 -14.00
CA TYR A 502 -15.72 2.87 -13.22
C TYR A 502 -16.99 3.03 -12.37
N THR A 503 -17.71 1.96 -12.13
CA THR A 503 -18.55 1.85 -10.94
C THR A 503 -17.66 1.44 -9.78
N PHE A 504 -17.24 2.40 -8.97
CA PHE A 504 -16.49 2.15 -7.75
C PHE A 504 -17.39 1.42 -6.75
N LEU A 505 -16.95 0.28 -6.24
CA LEU A 505 -17.75 -0.51 -5.32
C LEU A 505 -17.42 -0.15 -3.86
N TRP A 506 -16.36 -0.71 -3.33
CA TRP A 506 -15.96 -0.56 -1.94
C TRP A 506 -14.47 -0.81 -1.76
N THR A 507 -13.96 -0.32 -0.66
CA THR A 507 -12.78 -0.85 0.00
C THR A 507 -13.22 -1.72 1.17
N LEU A 508 -12.54 -2.85 1.40
CA LEU A 508 -12.87 -3.73 2.51
C LEU A 508 -12.11 -3.30 3.77
N THR A 509 -12.64 -3.67 4.92
CA THR A 509 -11.93 -3.62 6.19
C THR A 509 -11.35 -4.99 6.46
N ASN A 510 -10.04 -5.07 6.55
CA ASN A 510 -9.36 -6.25 7.03
C ASN A 510 -9.34 -6.26 8.56
N TYR A 511 -9.24 -7.43 9.14
CA TYR A 511 -9.12 -7.60 10.58
C TYR A 511 -7.91 -8.44 10.90
N ALA A 512 -7.05 -7.91 11.76
CA ALA A 512 -6.11 -8.72 12.50
C ALA A 512 -6.77 -9.20 13.79
N ALA A 513 -6.44 -10.39 14.21
CA ALA A 513 -6.88 -10.92 15.50
C ALA A 513 -5.68 -11.45 16.29
N TYR A 514 -5.68 -11.19 17.59
CA TYR A 514 -4.60 -11.62 18.45
C TYR A 514 -5.05 -11.83 19.90
N HIS A 515 -4.34 -12.70 20.61
CA HIS A 515 -4.59 -12.94 22.03
C HIS A 515 -4.26 -11.69 22.86
N LYS A 516 -5.09 -11.39 23.85
CA LYS A 516 -4.91 -10.22 24.74
C LYS A 516 -3.60 -10.22 25.52
N LYS A 517 -2.91 -11.37 25.62
CA LYS A 517 -1.54 -11.42 26.16
C LYS A 517 -0.52 -10.70 25.29
N VAL A 518 -0.79 -10.52 23.99
CA VAL A 518 0.04 -9.69 23.10
C VAL A 518 -0.34 -8.24 23.28
N ARG A 519 0.55 -7.43 23.75
CA ARG A 519 0.35 -6.03 24.13
C ARG A 519 1.14 -5.08 23.25
N GLY A 520 0.73 -3.81 23.22
CA GLY A 520 1.40 -2.76 22.45
C GLY A 520 1.19 -2.88 20.93
N VAL A 521 0.27 -3.75 20.49
CA VAL A 521 0.04 -4.01 19.07
C VAL A 521 -0.49 -2.74 18.39
N GLN A 522 0.29 -2.27 17.43
CA GLN A 522 -0.09 -1.25 16.46
C GLN A 522 0.12 -1.84 15.07
N ILE A 523 -0.86 -1.67 14.19
CA ILE A 523 -0.83 -2.23 12.84
C ILE A 523 -0.79 -1.09 11.85
N HIS A 524 0.24 -1.08 10.99
CA HIS A 524 0.32 -0.18 9.87
C HIS A 524 -0.33 -0.83 8.63
N PRO A 525 -1.23 -0.15 7.91
CA PRO A 525 -1.94 -0.76 6.77
C PRO A 525 -1.02 -1.29 5.67
N TYR A 526 0.08 -0.59 5.39
CA TYR A 526 1.04 -0.95 4.33
C TYR A 526 2.22 -1.77 4.83
N LYS A 527 2.63 -1.55 6.09
CA LYS A 527 3.82 -2.15 6.71
C LYS A 527 3.42 -2.75 8.04
N PHE A 528 2.77 -3.89 7.98
CA PHE A 528 2.04 -4.49 9.09
C PHE A 528 2.85 -4.60 10.39
N PHE A 529 4.13 -4.96 10.29
CA PHE A 529 5.02 -5.20 11.43
C PHE A 529 5.95 -4.04 11.76
N SER A 530 5.73 -2.83 11.22
CA SER A 530 6.62 -1.67 11.47
C SER A 530 6.83 -1.33 12.94
N TYR A 531 5.92 -1.75 13.82
CA TYR A 531 5.97 -1.50 15.26
C TYR A 531 6.14 -2.77 16.09
N ALA A 532 6.52 -3.89 15.47
CA ALA A 532 6.64 -5.17 16.17
C ALA A 532 7.74 -5.17 17.24
N ASP A 533 8.72 -4.28 17.14
CA ASP A 533 9.74 -4.03 18.15
C ASP A 533 9.19 -3.52 19.48
N THR A 534 8.02 -2.86 19.44
CA THR A 534 7.36 -2.32 20.64
C THR A 534 6.41 -3.31 21.32
N TRP A 535 6.06 -4.41 20.65
CA TRP A 535 5.11 -5.40 21.16
C TRP A 535 5.73 -6.23 22.29
N TYR A 536 4.89 -6.69 23.21
CA TYR A 536 5.35 -7.55 24.32
C TYR A 536 4.29 -8.57 24.74
N ILE A 537 4.74 -9.65 25.37
CA ILE A 537 3.85 -10.64 25.99
C ILE A 537 3.66 -10.20 27.45
N GLY A 538 2.43 -9.94 27.84
CA GLY A 538 2.05 -9.59 29.21
C GLY A 538 1.02 -10.58 29.76
N GLU A 539 0.87 -10.64 31.08
CA GLU A 539 -0.24 -11.38 31.69
C GLU A 539 -1.59 -10.80 31.25
N ALA A 540 -2.58 -11.67 31.07
CA ALA A 540 -3.96 -11.22 30.87
C ALA A 540 -4.36 -10.36 32.07
N GLU A 541 -5.01 -9.19 31.86
CA GLU A 541 -5.48 -8.34 32.96
C GLU A 541 -6.22 -9.19 34.00
N GLY A 542 -5.50 -9.59 35.03
CA GLY A 542 -6.07 -10.09 36.27
C GLY A 542 -6.80 -8.97 36.95
N LYS A 543 -7.88 -9.28 37.66
CA LYS A 543 -8.70 -8.38 38.46
C LYS A 543 -7.87 -7.27 39.11
N PRO A 544 -8.39 -6.02 39.22
CA PRO A 544 -7.71 -4.98 39.99
C PRO A 544 -7.39 -5.54 41.38
N GLU A 545 -6.13 -5.43 41.80
CA GLU A 545 -5.75 -5.66 43.20
C GLU A 545 -6.69 -4.87 44.07
N THR A 546 -7.55 -5.57 44.80
CA THR A 546 -8.29 -4.97 45.91
C THR A 546 -7.26 -4.48 46.89
N ALA A 547 -7.12 -3.16 46.97
CA ALA A 547 -6.30 -2.49 47.97
C ALA A 547 -6.57 -3.14 49.33
N GLY A 548 -5.54 -3.77 49.88
CA GLY A 548 -5.59 -4.41 51.18
C GLY A 548 -6.11 -3.40 52.23
N ALA A 549 -7.18 -3.79 52.88
CA ALA A 549 -7.69 -3.10 54.06
C ALA A 549 -6.54 -3.05 55.08
N ALA A 550 -6.01 -1.87 55.33
CA ALA A 550 -5.15 -1.64 56.46
C ALA A 550 -5.92 -1.88 57.75
N ASP A 551 -5.59 -2.93 58.46
CA ASP A 551 -6.01 -3.15 59.82
C ASP A 551 -5.58 -1.98 60.69
N LYS A 552 -6.53 -1.25 61.20
CA LYS A 552 -6.32 -0.38 62.34
C LYS A 552 -6.42 -1.25 63.61
N LYS A 553 -5.36 -1.33 64.34
CA LYS A 553 -5.33 -1.41 65.79
C LYS A 553 -4.70 -0.18 66.36
#